data_849218988d39673e5bd09bf06333d52c
#
_entry.id   849218988d39673e5bd09bf06333d52c
#
_cell.length_a   1.000
_cell.length_b   1.000
_cell.length_c   1.000
_cell.angle_alpha   90.00
_cell.angle_beta   90.00
_cell.angle_gamma   90.00
#
_symmetry.space_group_name_H-M   'P 1'
#
loop_
_entity.id
_entity.type
_entity.pdbx_description
1 polymer ?
#
loop_
_entity_poly.entity_id
_entity_poly.type
_entity_poly.pdbx_seq_one_letter_code
_entity_poly.pdbx_strand_id
1 'polypeptide(L)'
;MDERARTGWFTNLVSRRTVLATGAAGLAAPVAMTLGVAAPYESATAQTGAVRKVTMYAEALPGNLYGYGLAPGQATIPGPVLEIYEGDALEITLVNNTDRRMSIHPHGVDYSVESNGSPLNASFNNPGETRAYTWRSREMFAAAGRRWMPGSAGYWHYHDHAMGTDHGTLGIARGLYGALVVRRRGDILPDKQFTAVFNEMSINNQVAPNTPLFEANLGQRVEWIAIGHGNQFHTFHLHAHRWADNRTGMLEGPTDPSQVIDNKDLNPGSSFGFQVLAGEGVGPGAWMYHCHVQNHSETGMSGIFLVRAADGGMPPGAQEAIDRFRGHAHGGAVAQTPAPTADPAGEQHQHSPSR
;
A
#
# COMPACT_ATOMS: atom_id res chain seq x y z
N MET A 1 -24.37 52.24 -30.69
CA MET A 1 -24.10 53.09 -29.49
C MET A 1 -23.84 52.10 -28.39
N ASP A 2 -22.74 51.94 -27.85
CA ASP A 2 -21.37 52.41 -27.74
C ASP A 2 -20.75 51.43 -26.72
N GLU A 3 -19.81 50.73 -27.08
CA GLU A 3 -18.35 50.83 -26.95
C GLU A 3 -17.80 50.85 -25.51
N ARG A 4 -16.89 49.90 -25.28
CA ARG A 4 -15.64 49.96 -24.51
C ARG A 4 -15.77 49.84 -22.98
N ALA A 5 -14.87 49.17 -22.30
CA ALA A 5 -13.47 48.83 -22.55
C ALA A 5 -12.89 47.94 -21.45
N ARG A 6 -11.93 47.12 -21.80
CA ARG A 6 -10.53 47.06 -21.36
C ARG A 6 -10.20 46.51 -19.97
N THR A 7 -9.66 45.34 -19.99
CA THR A 7 -8.33 44.87 -19.52
C THR A 7 -7.66 45.70 -18.42
N GLY A 8 -7.32 45.05 -17.32
CA GLY A 8 -6.35 45.55 -16.34
C GLY A 8 -5.63 44.38 -15.66
N TRP A 9 -4.46 44.03 -16.18
CA TRP A 9 -3.49 43.18 -15.50
C TRP A 9 -2.73 44.05 -14.49
N PHE A 10 -2.75 43.70 -13.21
CA PHE A 10 -1.85 44.30 -12.22
C PHE A 10 -0.74 43.32 -11.87
N THR A 11 0.43 43.60 -12.41
CA THR A 11 1.72 43.06 -11.95
C THR A 11 2.15 43.89 -10.74
N ASN A 12 2.26 43.27 -9.57
CA ASN A 12 2.93 43.85 -8.42
C ASN A 12 4.38 43.42 -8.35
N LEU A 13 5.26 44.28 -8.79
CA LEU A 13 6.70 44.26 -8.57
C LEU A 13 6.99 44.70 -7.12
N VAL A 14 7.51 43.78 -6.30
CA VAL A 14 8.06 44.14 -4.99
C VAL A 14 9.51 44.55 -5.14
N SER A 15 9.80 45.80 -4.88
CA SER A 15 11.12 46.43 -4.93
C SER A 15 12.01 45.96 -3.77
N ARG A 16 13.22 45.54 -4.11
CA ARG A 16 14.31 45.29 -3.16
C ARG A 16 14.83 46.62 -2.63
N ARG A 17 14.71 46.90 -1.33
CA ARG A 17 15.45 47.95 -0.66
C ARG A 17 16.79 47.42 -0.15
N THR A 18 17.84 47.91 -0.76
CA THR A 18 19.23 47.76 -0.28
C THR A 18 19.41 48.71 0.89
N VAL A 19 19.81 48.19 2.05
CA VAL A 19 20.30 49.01 3.17
C VAL A 19 21.81 48.87 3.21
N LEU A 20 22.48 49.97 2.90
CA LEU A 20 23.91 50.16 3.14
C LEU A 20 24.10 50.52 4.61
N ALA A 21 24.86 49.76 5.35
CA ALA A 21 25.39 50.14 6.63
C ALA A 21 26.91 50.24 6.54
N THR A 22 27.38 51.44 6.86
CA THR A 22 28.77 51.88 6.91
C THR A 22 29.52 51.25 8.06
N GLY A 23 30.83 51.02 7.87
CA GLY A 23 31.71 50.24 8.63
C GLY A 23 32.12 50.72 10.02
N ALA A 24 32.69 49.80 10.78
CA ALA A 24 33.73 50.05 11.77
C ALA A 24 34.66 48.82 11.85
N ALA A 25 35.93 49.07 11.75
CA ALA A 25 36.97 48.06 11.87
C ALA A 25 37.06 47.54 13.31
N GLY A 26 37.08 46.19 13.46
CA GLY A 26 37.29 45.51 14.74
C GLY A 26 37.92 44.15 14.53
N LEU A 27 39.10 44.02 15.05
CA LEU A 27 39.99 42.89 15.24
C LEU A 27 39.45 41.50 15.00
N ALA A 28 40.09 40.76 14.09
CA ALA A 28 39.89 39.35 13.83
C ALA A 28 40.30 38.49 15.01
N ALA A 29 39.37 37.82 15.66
CA ALA A 29 39.61 36.66 16.49
C ALA A 29 39.40 35.38 15.65
N PRO A 30 40.21 34.34 15.80
CA PRO A 30 40.02 33.11 15.06
C PRO A 30 38.73 32.42 15.52
N VAL A 31 37.75 32.27 14.58
CA VAL A 31 36.56 31.46 14.79
C VAL A 31 37.05 29.99 14.77
N ALA A 32 37.16 29.38 15.93
CA ALA A 32 37.27 27.94 16.05
C ALA A 32 35.95 27.33 15.47
N MET A 33 36.03 26.69 14.30
CA MET A 33 35.00 25.81 13.83
C MET A 33 34.89 24.66 14.81
N THR A 34 33.98 24.73 15.76
CA THR A 34 33.49 23.57 16.46
C THR A 34 32.71 22.78 15.44
N LEU A 35 33.25 21.67 14.97
CA LEU A 35 32.48 20.61 14.33
C LEU A 35 31.39 20.23 15.33
N GLY A 36 30.17 20.75 15.09
CA GLY A 36 28.99 20.34 15.84
C GLY A 36 28.81 18.85 15.59
N VAL A 37 29.17 18.04 16.57
CA VAL A 37 28.70 16.67 16.65
C VAL A 37 27.19 16.80 16.67
N ALA A 38 26.52 16.36 15.61
CA ALA A 38 25.07 16.27 15.59
C ALA A 38 24.66 15.51 16.84
N ALA A 39 23.88 16.14 17.70
CA ALA A 39 23.30 15.47 18.85
C ALA A 39 22.64 14.16 18.33
N PRO A 40 22.83 13.03 19.03
CA PRO A 40 22.17 11.81 18.63
C PRO A 40 20.68 12.11 18.48
N TYR A 41 20.10 11.68 17.38
CA TYR A 41 18.66 11.75 17.15
C TYR A 41 18.01 10.97 18.29
N GLU A 42 17.60 11.68 19.34
CA GLU A 42 16.75 11.10 20.35
C GLU A 42 15.48 10.72 19.62
N SER A 43 15.27 9.42 19.48
CA SER A 43 13.99 8.82 19.10
C SER A 43 13.01 9.18 20.20
N ALA A 44 12.63 10.46 20.22
CA ALA A 44 11.69 10.96 21.18
C ALA A 44 10.31 10.63 20.65
N THR A 45 9.72 9.62 21.21
CA THR A 45 8.41 9.77 21.85
C THR A 45 8.14 8.44 22.54
N ALA A 46 8.03 8.48 23.84
CA ALA A 46 7.41 7.38 24.58
C ALA A 46 6.12 7.03 23.85
N GLN A 47 6.05 5.81 23.34
CA GLN A 47 4.87 5.29 22.69
C GLN A 47 3.69 5.38 23.66
N THR A 48 2.75 6.24 23.37
CA THR A 48 1.55 6.48 24.19
C THR A 48 0.40 5.54 23.83
N GLY A 49 0.54 4.78 22.73
CA GLY A 49 -0.48 3.88 22.19
C GLY A 49 -0.39 2.45 22.71
N ALA A 50 -1.36 1.64 22.31
CA ALA A 50 -1.43 0.23 22.64
C ALA A 50 -0.37 -0.59 21.89
N VAL A 51 0.06 -1.71 22.49
CA VAL A 51 0.85 -2.73 21.84
C VAL A 51 -0.06 -3.87 21.42
N ARG A 52 -0.23 -4.06 20.11
CA ARG A 52 -0.92 -5.22 19.56
C ARG A 52 0.08 -6.32 19.26
N LYS A 53 -0.16 -7.52 19.80
CA LYS A 53 0.68 -8.70 19.53
C LYS A 53 -0.03 -9.64 18.58
N VAL A 54 0.70 -10.15 17.60
CA VAL A 54 0.17 -11.11 16.62
C VAL A 54 1.21 -12.18 16.31
N THR A 55 0.77 -13.43 16.19
CA THR A 55 1.60 -14.49 15.60
C THR A 55 1.16 -14.69 14.17
N MET A 56 2.13 -14.71 13.27
CA MET A 56 1.91 -14.96 11.85
C MET A 56 2.70 -16.18 11.40
N TYR A 57 2.15 -16.90 10.46
CA TYR A 57 2.73 -18.10 9.86
C TYR A 57 2.90 -17.86 8.37
N ALA A 58 4.11 -18.08 7.87
CA ALA A 58 4.34 -18.15 6.44
C ALA A 58 4.33 -19.61 6.03
N GLU A 59 3.54 -19.96 5.03
CA GLU A 59 3.31 -21.34 4.64
C GLU A 59 3.30 -21.50 3.11
N ALA A 60 3.68 -22.70 2.66
CA ALA A 60 3.54 -23.08 1.26
C ALA A 60 2.07 -23.37 0.94
N LEU A 61 1.64 -22.95 -0.24
CA LEU A 61 0.29 -23.15 -0.77
C LEU A 61 0.36 -23.98 -2.07
N PRO A 62 -0.75 -24.59 -2.50
CA PRO A 62 -0.81 -25.28 -3.78
C PRO A 62 -0.38 -24.40 -4.95
N GLY A 63 0.20 -24.98 -5.99
CA GLY A 63 0.64 -24.25 -7.18
C GLY A 63 1.98 -23.52 -7.01
N ASN A 64 2.82 -23.94 -6.06
CA ASN A 64 4.11 -23.33 -5.77
C ASN A 64 3.96 -21.86 -5.32
N LEU A 65 2.88 -21.57 -4.61
CA LEU A 65 2.58 -20.30 -3.99
C LEU A 65 2.95 -20.34 -2.50
N TYR A 66 2.98 -19.17 -1.89
CA TYR A 66 3.19 -18.99 -0.46
C TYR A 66 2.21 -17.94 0.07
N GLY A 67 1.89 -18.02 1.34
CA GLY A 67 0.98 -17.06 1.95
C GLY A 67 1.32 -16.80 3.41
N TYR A 68 0.72 -15.76 3.97
CA TYR A 68 0.72 -15.49 5.40
C TYR A 68 -0.63 -15.83 6.01
N GLY A 69 -0.62 -16.34 7.23
CA GLY A 69 -1.83 -16.63 8.02
C GLY A 69 -1.68 -16.24 9.49
N LEU A 70 -2.79 -16.16 10.22
CA LEU A 70 -2.80 -15.90 11.67
C LEU A 70 -2.83 -17.17 12.53
N ALA A 71 -2.96 -18.33 11.90
CA ALA A 71 -2.86 -19.64 12.55
C ALA A 71 -2.25 -20.64 11.57
N PRO A 72 -1.67 -21.75 12.06
CA PRO A 72 -1.15 -22.79 11.21
C PRO A 72 -2.22 -23.36 10.27
N GLY A 73 -1.89 -23.57 9.01
CA GLY A 73 -2.81 -24.05 7.97
C GLY A 73 -3.83 -23.04 7.48
N GLN A 74 -3.71 -21.77 7.86
CA GLN A 74 -4.63 -20.70 7.46
C GLN A 74 -3.95 -19.61 6.62
N ALA A 75 -2.84 -19.91 5.98
CA ALA A 75 -2.18 -18.98 5.09
C ALA A 75 -3.04 -18.71 3.85
N THR A 76 -3.11 -17.44 3.45
CA THR A 76 -3.89 -16.95 2.30
C THR A 76 -3.08 -16.00 1.44
N ILE A 77 -3.57 -15.74 0.24
CA ILE A 77 -3.10 -14.68 -0.67
C ILE A 77 -4.29 -13.79 -1.02
N PRO A 78 -4.24 -12.50 -0.68
CA PRO A 78 -3.25 -11.83 0.18
C PRO A 78 -3.25 -12.41 1.60
N GLY A 79 -2.18 -12.17 2.34
CA GLY A 79 -2.11 -12.41 3.77
C GLY A 79 -3.11 -11.53 4.54
N PRO A 80 -3.27 -11.75 5.86
CA PRO A 80 -4.27 -11.05 6.67
C PRO A 80 -4.05 -9.52 6.67
N VAL A 81 -5.14 -8.77 6.76
CA VAL A 81 -5.05 -7.33 7.01
C VAL A 81 -4.59 -7.11 8.44
N LEU A 82 -3.45 -6.45 8.60
CA LEU A 82 -2.97 -5.98 9.89
C LEU A 82 -3.46 -4.55 10.11
N GLU A 83 -4.05 -4.28 11.26
CA GLU A 83 -4.65 -2.97 11.54
C GLU A 83 -4.24 -2.46 12.91
N ILE A 84 -3.79 -1.20 12.98
CA ILE A 84 -3.43 -0.48 14.21
C ILE A 84 -3.90 0.97 14.11
N TYR A 85 -3.92 1.69 15.23
CA TYR A 85 -4.13 3.14 15.25
C TYR A 85 -2.81 3.90 15.29
N GLU A 86 -2.80 5.15 14.81
CA GLU A 86 -1.65 6.06 14.98
C GLU A 86 -1.25 6.12 16.46
N GLY A 87 0.04 6.01 16.74
CA GLY A 87 0.61 5.93 18.07
C GLY A 87 0.74 4.51 18.62
N ASP A 88 0.10 3.49 18.02
CA ASP A 88 0.21 2.09 18.45
C ASP A 88 1.49 1.42 17.93
N ALA A 89 1.84 0.29 18.54
CA ALA A 89 2.84 -0.64 18.01
C ALA A 89 2.22 -1.99 17.67
N LEU A 90 2.85 -2.66 16.71
CA LEU A 90 2.55 -4.02 16.30
C LEU A 90 3.79 -4.89 16.55
N GLU A 91 3.66 -5.84 17.45
CA GLU A 91 4.68 -6.88 17.70
C GLU A 91 4.25 -8.16 16.98
N ILE A 92 5.03 -8.57 15.98
CA ILE A 92 4.75 -9.74 15.15
C ILE A 92 5.73 -10.84 15.50
N THR A 93 5.23 -12.00 15.90
CA THR A 93 6.01 -13.23 15.96
C THR A 93 5.78 -13.98 14.65
N LEU A 94 6.77 -13.97 13.76
CA LEU A 94 6.67 -14.64 12.47
C LEU A 94 7.32 -16.02 12.53
N VAL A 95 6.53 -17.04 12.21
CA VAL A 95 6.96 -18.44 12.11
C VAL A 95 7.10 -18.81 10.64
N ASN A 96 8.27 -19.25 10.23
CA ASN A 96 8.53 -19.69 8.87
C ASN A 96 8.30 -21.20 8.74
N ASN A 97 7.13 -21.58 8.27
CA ASN A 97 6.78 -22.97 7.94
C ASN A 97 7.04 -23.31 6.46
N THR A 98 7.82 -22.48 5.75
CA THR A 98 8.22 -22.75 4.36
C THR A 98 9.57 -23.48 4.30
N ASP A 99 9.92 -23.96 3.14
CA ASP A 99 11.22 -24.58 2.83
C ASP A 99 12.30 -23.58 2.42
N ARG A 100 12.00 -22.28 2.48
CA ARG A 100 12.88 -21.19 2.03
C ARG A 100 13.06 -20.14 3.10
N ARG A 101 14.18 -19.39 3.02
CA ARG A 101 14.30 -18.17 3.81
C ARG A 101 13.23 -17.17 3.35
N MET A 102 12.65 -16.46 4.28
CA MET A 102 11.62 -15.45 4.03
C MET A 102 11.62 -14.41 5.15
N SER A 103 10.89 -13.34 4.99
CA SER A 103 10.80 -12.26 5.98
C SER A 103 9.44 -11.59 5.95
N ILE A 104 9.32 -10.48 6.67
CA ILE A 104 8.19 -9.56 6.57
C ILE A 104 8.71 -8.12 6.67
N HIS A 105 8.51 -7.34 5.63
CA HIS A 105 8.93 -5.94 5.52
C HIS A 105 7.72 -5.03 5.42
N PRO A 106 7.58 -4.00 6.28
CA PRO A 106 6.43 -3.09 6.27
C PRO A 106 6.70 -1.82 5.48
N HIS A 107 5.63 -1.21 5.01
CA HIS A 107 5.62 0.16 4.51
C HIS A 107 4.87 1.10 5.46
N GLY A 108 5.21 2.40 5.47
CA GLY A 108 4.46 3.46 6.13
C GLY A 108 4.56 3.56 7.66
N VAL A 109 5.35 2.71 8.30
CA VAL A 109 5.56 2.67 9.75
C VAL A 109 7.04 2.74 10.11
N ASP A 110 7.34 3.02 11.38
CA ASP A 110 8.70 3.07 11.89
C ASP A 110 9.13 1.70 12.42
N TYR A 111 10.37 1.32 12.18
CA TYR A 111 10.97 0.07 12.65
C TYR A 111 12.48 0.22 12.82
N SER A 112 13.07 -0.63 13.65
CA SER A 112 14.53 -0.73 13.76
C SER A 112 15.10 -1.62 12.65
N VAL A 113 16.42 -1.58 12.46
CA VAL A 113 17.09 -2.42 11.44
C VAL A 113 16.87 -3.91 11.67
N GLU A 114 16.68 -4.35 12.91
CA GLU A 114 16.40 -5.75 13.27
C GLU A 114 14.98 -6.16 12.87
N SER A 115 14.07 -5.21 12.69
CA SER A 115 12.67 -5.40 12.28
C SER A 115 12.40 -4.96 10.83
N ASN A 116 13.47 -4.70 10.07
CA ASN A 116 13.40 -4.26 8.68
C ASN A 116 12.87 -5.35 7.73
N GLY A 117 13.15 -6.62 8.01
CA GLY A 117 12.79 -7.72 7.12
C GLY A 117 13.72 -7.90 5.92
N SER A 118 14.89 -7.25 5.90
CA SER A 118 15.82 -7.30 4.77
C SER A 118 17.06 -8.16 5.09
N PRO A 119 17.56 -8.95 4.12
CA PRO A 119 18.83 -9.67 4.23
C PRO A 119 20.04 -8.76 4.52
N LEU A 120 20.03 -7.52 4.04
CA LEU A 120 21.05 -6.53 4.34
C LEU A 120 21.30 -6.38 5.85
N ASN A 121 20.24 -6.47 6.65
CA ASN A 121 20.31 -6.35 8.11
C ASN A 121 20.22 -7.72 8.81
N ALA A 122 20.37 -8.83 8.10
CA ALA A 122 20.13 -10.17 8.60
C ALA A 122 18.75 -10.32 9.29
N SER A 123 17.76 -9.58 8.81
CA SER A 123 16.40 -9.52 9.36
C SER A 123 15.47 -10.41 8.53
N PHE A 124 15.65 -11.72 8.61
CA PHE A 124 14.85 -12.72 7.92
C PHE A 124 14.76 -14.01 8.75
N ASN A 125 13.89 -14.92 8.38
CA ASN A 125 13.70 -16.22 8.99
C ASN A 125 14.19 -17.32 8.05
N ASN A 126 15.06 -18.21 8.52
CA ASN A 126 15.35 -19.46 7.83
C ASN A 126 14.17 -20.46 7.94
N PRO A 127 14.13 -21.53 7.15
CA PRO A 127 13.13 -22.59 7.31
C PRO A 127 13.03 -23.10 8.75
N GLY A 128 11.82 -23.12 9.30
CA GLY A 128 11.52 -23.54 10.67
C GLY A 128 11.86 -22.50 11.76
N GLU A 129 12.42 -21.35 11.41
CA GLU A 129 12.78 -20.31 12.35
C GLU A 129 11.58 -19.43 12.74
N THR A 130 11.61 -18.97 13.99
CA THR A 130 10.65 -17.99 14.51
C THR A 130 11.40 -16.70 14.87
N ARG A 131 10.89 -15.54 14.43
CA ARG A 131 11.49 -14.24 14.67
C ARG A 131 10.45 -13.21 15.09
N ALA A 132 10.84 -12.31 15.98
CA ALA A 132 10.01 -11.16 16.36
C ALA A 132 10.37 -9.94 15.51
N TYR A 133 9.33 -9.22 15.08
CA TYR A 133 9.41 -7.93 14.42
C TYR A 133 8.55 -6.92 15.20
N THR A 134 9.03 -5.69 15.32
CA THR A 134 8.29 -4.61 15.99
C THR A 134 8.17 -3.43 15.06
N TRP A 135 6.92 -3.07 14.74
CA TRP A 135 6.57 -1.90 13.93
C TRP A 135 5.82 -0.89 14.79
N ARG A 136 6.10 0.38 14.61
CA ARG A 136 5.49 1.48 15.35
C ARG A 136 4.85 2.46 14.40
N SER A 137 3.63 2.81 14.65
CA SER A 137 3.00 3.94 13.99
C SER A 137 3.21 5.21 14.81
N ARG A 138 3.19 6.35 14.16
CA ARG A 138 3.29 7.65 14.84
C ARG A 138 2.22 8.60 14.35
N GLU A 139 1.81 9.50 15.22
CA GLU A 139 0.99 10.65 14.85
C GLU A 139 1.85 11.70 14.13
N MET A 140 1.21 12.58 13.37
CA MET A 140 1.87 13.74 12.80
C MET A 140 2.35 14.67 13.92
N PHE A 141 3.59 15.13 13.85
CA PHE A 141 4.18 15.98 14.88
C PHE A 141 4.98 17.16 14.29
N ALA A 142 5.09 18.23 15.07
CA ALA A 142 5.91 19.36 14.73
C ALA A 142 7.38 19.08 15.11
N ALA A 143 8.24 19.01 14.13
CA ALA A 143 9.69 18.89 14.34
C ALA A 143 10.36 20.26 14.50
N ALA A 144 11.62 20.26 14.94
CA ALA A 144 12.44 21.47 15.01
C ALA A 144 12.50 22.19 13.65
N GLY A 145 12.53 23.51 13.65
CA GLY A 145 12.57 24.33 12.43
C GLY A 145 11.20 24.50 11.76
N ARG A 146 10.10 24.36 12.49
CA ARG A 146 8.73 24.55 12.02
C ARG A 146 8.32 23.62 10.87
N ARG A 147 8.88 22.42 10.81
CA ARG A 147 8.47 21.37 9.88
C ARG A 147 7.47 20.45 10.54
N TRP A 148 6.43 20.10 9.79
CA TRP A 148 5.55 19.00 10.16
C TRP A 148 6.13 17.68 9.62
N MET A 149 6.23 16.70 10.48
CA MET A 149 6.58 15.33 10.10
C MET A 149 5.30 14.53 9.93
N PRO A 150 5.16 13.77 8.82
CA PRO A 150 3.96 13.00 8.56
C PRO A 150 3.74 11.93 9.63
N GLY A 151 2.47 11.68 9.93
CA GLY A 151 2.04 10.51 10.69
C GLY A 151 1.99 9.27 9.79
N SER A 152 1.66 8.15 10.40
CA SER A 152 1.57 6.84 9.73
C SER A 152 0.18 6.52 9.21
N ALA A 153 -0.86 7.33 9.50
CA ALA A 153 -2.23 7.02 9.08
C ALA A 153 -2.34 6.88 7.57
N GLY A 154 -2.86 5.73 7.12
CA GLY A 154 -2.99 5.40 5.70
C GLY A 154 -3.16 3.91 5.45
N TYR A 155 -3.19 3.58 4.18
CA TYR A 155 -3.29 2.21 3.69
C TYR A 155 -1.94 1.81 3.11
N TRP A 156 -1.27 0.94 3.82
CA TRP A 156 0.06 0.45 3.54
C TRP A 156 0.02 -1.04 3.24
N HIS A 157 1.18 -1.63 3.06
CA HIS A 157 1.33 -3.04 2.85
C HIS A 157 2.57 -3.59 3.55
N TYR A 158 2.62 -4.89 3.65
CA TYR A 158 3.80 -5.64 4.04
C TYR A 158 4.05 -6.77 3.05
N HIS A 159 5.29 -7.18 2.89
CA HIS A 159 5.67 -8.22 1.96
C HIS A 159 6.98 -8.91 2.37
N ASP A 160 7.28 -10.03 1.76
CA ASP A 160 8.59 -10.67 1.88
C ASP A 160 9.67 -9.84 1.20
N HIS A 161 10.87 -9.83 1.79
CA HIS A 161 12.03 -9.14 1.26
C HIS A 161 13.27 -10.04 1.18
N ALA A 162 13.13 -11.36 1.36
CA ALA A 162 14.26 -12.30 1.48
C ALA A 162 14.19 -13.51 0.57
N MET A 163 13.01 -13.92 0.07
CA MET A 163 12.87 -15.13 -0.74
C MET A 163 13.29 -14.86 -2.19
N GLY A 164 14.24 -15.64 -2.68
CA GLY A 164 14.76 -15.61 -4.05
C GLY A 164 15.86 -14.59 -4.27
N THR A 165 15.69 -13.37 -3.84
CA THR A 165 16.67 -12.27 -3.91
C THR A 165 16.68 -11.47 -2.62
N ASP A 166 17.62 -10.54 -2.50
CA ASP A 166 17.65 -9.61 -1.35
C ASP A 166 16.54 -8.55 -1.38
N HIS A 167 15.67 -8.60 -2.39
CA HIS A 167 14.46 -7.79 -2.52
C HIS A 167 13.16 -8.63 -2.47
N GLY A 168 13.24 -9.91 -2.11
CA GLY A 168 12.07 -10.78 -1.97
C GLY A 168 11.30 -11.04 -3.26
N THR A 169 11.96 -10.93 -4.42
CA THR A 169 11.31 -11.00 -5.74
C THR A 169 10.46 -12.25 -5.90
N LEU A 170 10.97 -13.41 -5.45
CA LEU A 170 10.24 -14.67 -5.56
C LEU A 170 9.07 -14.73 -4.57
N GLY A 171 9.25 -14.27 -3.32
CA GLY A 171 8.21 -14.25 -2.32
C GLY A 171 7.04 -13.37 -2.73
N ILE A 172 7.32 -12.15 -3.21
CA ILE A 172 6.30 -11.25 -3.75
C ILE A 172 5.56 -11.88 -4.93
N ALA A 173 6.30 -12.39 -5.92
CA ALA A 173 5.69 -13.00 -7.10
C ALA A 173 4.78 -14.19 -6.76
N ARG A 174 5.01 -14.84 -5.62
CA ARG A 174 4.29 -16.03 -5.18
C ARG A 174 3.29 -15.81 -4.04
N GLY A 175 3.02 -14.55 -3.64
CA GLY A 175 1.91 -14.24 -2.76
C GLY A 175 2.28 -13.85 -1.32
N LEU A 176 3.57 -13.74 -0.97
CA LEU A 176 3.99 -13.29 0.37
C LEU A 176 3.85 -11.76 0.51
N TYR A 177 2.62 -11.31 0.61
CA TYR A 177 2.24 -9.91 0.83
C TYR A 177 0.89 -9.80 1.52
N GLY A 178 0.60 -8.64 2.10
CA GLY A 178 -0.70 -8.31 2.68
C GLY A 178 -0.85 -6.82 2.99
N ALA A 179 -2.01 -6.42 3.46
CA ALA A 179 -2.31 -5.03 3.77
C ALA A 179 -1.96 -4.68 5.22
N LEU A 180 -1.47 -3.45 5.42
CA LEU A 180 -1.29 -2.82 6.72
C LEU A 180 -2.09 -1.52 6.73
N VAL A 181 -3.08 -1.42 7.61
CA VAL A 181 -3.93 -0.23 7.76
C VAL A 181 -3.57 0.47 9.07
N VAL A 182 -3.21 1.74 8.98
CA VAL A 182 -3.01 2.59 10.15
C VAL A 182 -4.13 3.62 10.18
N ARG A 183 -5.00 3.50 11.19
CA ARG A 183 -6.16 4.38 11.35
C ARG A 183 -5.87 5.57 12.25
N ARG A 184 -6.61 6.63 12.06
CA ARG A 184 -6.74 7.67 13.08
C ARG A 184 -7.86 7.33 14.04
N ARG A 185 -7.72 7.74 15.30
CA ARG A 185 -8.82 7.66 16.25
C ARG A 185 -9.98 8.53 15.78
N GLY A 186 -11.17 7.93 15.67
CA GLY A 186 -12.37 8.59 15.12
C GLY A 186 -12.63 8.31 13.64
N ASP A 187 -11.76 7.58 12.94
CA ASP A 187 -12.06 7.09 11.60
C ASP A 187 -13.33 6.23 11.61
N ILE A 188 -14.16 6.41 10.60
CA ILE A 188 -15.35 5.58 10.42
C ILE A 188 -14.90 4.20 9.94
N LEU A 189 -15.27 3.16 10.67
CA LEU A 189 -14.93 1.78 10.32
C LEU A 189 -15.85 1.25 9.22
N PRO A 190 -15.34 0.44 8.30
CA PRO A 190 -16.14 -0.20 7.26
C PRO A 190 -16.94 -1.39 7.79
N ASP A 191 -18.05 -1.72 7.11
CA ASP A 191 -18.77 -2.99 7.31
C ASP A 191 -18.06 -4.16 6.64
N LYS A 192 -17.36 -3.89 5.54
CA LYS A 192 -16.59 -4.85 4.74
C LYS A 192 -15.26 -4.25 4.34
N GLN A 193 -14.25 -5.11 4.26
CA GLN A 193 -12.89 -4.72 3.86
C GLN A 193 -12.41 -5.68 2.78
N PHE A 194 -11.91 -5.13 1.67
CA PHE A 194 -11.41 -5.89 0.52
C PHE A 194 -9.98 -5.49 0.20
N THR A 195 -9.12 -6.49 0.00
CA THR A 195 -7.75 -6.27 -0.45
C THR A 195 -7.58 -6.78 -1.87
N ALA A 196 -7.22 -5.88 -2.78
CA ALA A 196 -6.91 -6.18 -4.17
C ALA A 196 -5.44 -5.87 -4.46
N VAL A 197 -4.63 -6.90 -4.62
CA VAL A 197 -3.20 -6.79 -4.92
C VAL A 197 -2.98 -7.08 -6.39
N PHE A 198 -2.53 -6.06 -7.12
CA PHE A 198 -2.16 -6.14 -8.52
C PHE A 198 -0.68 -6.54 -8.57
N ASN A 199 -0.41 -7.78 -8.92
CA ASN A 199 0.92 -8.36 -8.89
C ASN A 199 1.21 -9.03 -10.23
N GLU A 200 2.17 -8.49 -10.98
CA GLU A 200 2.41 -8.85 -12.37
C GLU A 200 1.09 -8.79 -13.16
N MET A 201 0.72 -9.84 -13.88
CA MET A 201 -0.52 -9.90 -14.67
C MET A 201 -1.69 -10.55 -13.92
N SER A 202 -1.77 -10.37 -12.59
CA SER A 202 -2.79 -11.03 -11.74
C SER A 202 -3.38 -10.08 -10.69
N ILE A 203 -4.54 -10.43 -10.15
CA ILE A 203 -5.13 -9.83 -8.96
C ILE A 203 -5.18 -10.91 -7.87
N ASN A 204 -4.49 -10.68 -6.74
CA ASN A 204 -4.34 -11.64 -5.65
C ASN A 204 -3.77 -13.00 -6.14
N ASN A 205 -2.81 -12.96 -7.06
CA ASN A 205 -2.23 -14.13 -7.76
C ASN A 205 -3.26 -14.99 -8.52
N GLN A 206 -4.39 -14.40 -8.89
CA GLN A 206 -5.43 -15.02 -9.71
C GLN A 206 -5.68 -14.19 -10.97
N VAL A 207 -6.10 -14.85 -12.03
CA VAL A 207 -6.58 -14.19 -13.26
C VAL A 207 -8.03 -14.58 -13.50
N ALA A 208 -8.77 -13.71 -14.16
CA ALA A 208 -10.15 -14.02 -14.54
C ALA A 208 -10.21 -15.35 -15.32
N PRO A 209 -11.21 -16.18 -15.07
CA PRO A 209 -12.41 -15.92 -14.26
C PRO A 209 -12.25 -16.19 -12.75
N ASN A 210 -11.04 -16.53 -12.27
CA ASN A 210 -10.79 -16.95 -10.89
C ASN A 210 -10.39 -15.80 -9.96
N THR A 211 -10.39 -14.57 -10.44
CA THR A 211 -10.17 -13.39 -9.60
C THR A 211 -11.20 -13.31 -8.46
N PRO A 212 -10.88 -12.67 -7.32
CA PRO A 212 -11.79 -12.59 -6.19
C PRO A 212 -13.16 -12.03 -6.58
N LEU A 213 -14.23 -12.69 -6.15
CA LEU A 213 -15.58 -12.15 -6.11
C LEU A 213 -15.75 -11.43 -4.77
N PHE A 214 -15.78 -10.09 -4.81
CA PHE A 214 -16.03 -9.29 -3.61
C PHE A 214 -17.53 -9.02 -3.48
N GLU A 215 -18.08 -9.15 -2.26
CA GLU A 215 -19.52 -9.04 -2.04
C GLU A 215 -19.87 -8.14 -0.87
N ALA A 216 -20.85 -7.25 -1.08
CA ALA A 216 -21.48 -6.45 -0.04
C ALA A 216 -22.97 -6.28 -0.30
N ASN A 217 -23.74 -5.98 0.75
CA ASN A 217 -25.14 -5.61 0.59
C ASN A 217 -25.27 -4.12 0.25
N LEU A 218 -26.33 -3.77 -0.47
CA LEU A 218 -26.65 -2.39 -0.80
C LEU A 218 -26.59 -1.49 0.45
N GLY A 219 -25.85 -0.41 0.38
CA GLY A 219 -25.68 0.57 1.45
C GLY A 219 -24.63 0.23 2.48
N GLN A 220 -24.03 -0.96 2.47
CA GLN A 220 -22.87 -1.26 3.32
C GLN A 220 -21.68 -0.37 2.94
N ARG A 221 -20.97 0.08 3.96
CA ARG A 221 -19.70 0.79 3.81
C ARG A 221 -18.59 -0.21 3.52
N VAL A 222 -18.06 -0.12 2.32
CA VAL A 222 -16.99 -1.00 1.85
C VAL A 222 -15.68 -0.22 1.80
N GLU A 223 -14.65 -0.79 2.35
CA GLU A 223 -13.28 -0.30 2.26
C GLU A 223 -12.49 -1.16 1.27
N TRP A 224 -11.93 -0.50 0.28
CA TRP A 224 -11.01 -1.10 -0.66
C TRP A 224 -9.58 -0.74 -0.29
N ILE A 225 -8.68 -1.73 -0.34
CA ILE A 225 -7.25 -1.56 -0.18
C ILE A 225 -6.61 -2.10 -1.46
N ALA A 226 -6.05 -1.20 -2.26
CA ALA A 226 -5.37 -1.53 -3.49
C ALA A 226 -3.85 -1.46 -3.29
N ILE A 227 -3.13 -2.48 -3.75
CA ILE A 227 -1.67 -2.62 -3.59
C ILE A 227 -1.08 -3.03 -4.94
N GLY A 228 -0.03 -2.35 -5.38
CA GLY A 228 0.75 -2.68 -6.57
C GLY A 228 2.06 -3.38 -6.21
N HIS A 229 2.31 -4.52 -6.84
CA HIS A 229 3.57 -5.27 -6.74
C HIS A 229 4.06 -5.71 -8.12
N GLY A 230 5.23 -6.34 -8.16
CA GLY A 230 5.84 -6.85 -9.38
C GLY A 230 6.53 -5.77 -10.21
N ASN A 231 6.56 -5.95 -11.52
CA ASN A 231 7.30 -5.11 -12.46
C ASN A 231 6.40 -4.30 -13.40
N GLN A 232 5.07 -4.51 -13.33
CA GLN A 232 4.11 -3.89 -14.22
C GLN A 232 3.45 -2.68 -13.56
N PHE A 233 3.21 -1.65 -14.35
CA PHE A 233 2.36 -0.53 -14.00
C PHE A 233 0.89 -0.93 -14.13
N HIS A 234 0.07 -0.56 -13.18
CA HIS A 234 -1.36 -0.82 -13.18
C HIS A 234 -2.16 0.44 -12.87
N THR A 235 -3.47 0.33 -13.02
CA THR A 235 -4.45 1.24 -12.44
C THR A 235 -5.56 0.42 -11.80
N PHE A 236 -6.20 0.93 -10.78
CA PHE A 236 -7.39 0.34 -10.19
C PHE A 236 -8.61 1.17 -10.60
N HIS A 237 -9.54 0.55 -11.31
CA HIS A 237 -10.82 1.13 -11.68
C HIS A 237 -11.98 0.32 -11.08
N LEU A 238 -12.99 1.02 -10.56
CA LEU A 238 -14.20 0.41 -10.01
C LEU A 238 -15.42 0.98 -10.72
N HIS A 239 -16.17 0.13 -11.43
CA HIS A 239 -17.36 0.54 -12.13
C HIS A 239 -18.41 1.12 -11.21
N ALA A 240 -19.06 2.20 -11.67
CA ALA A 240 -20.19 2.89 -11.03
C ALA A 240 -19.90 3.56 -9.67
N HIS A 241 -18.82 3.20 -8.98
CA HIS A 241 -18.44 3.77 -7.70
C HIS A 241 -17.29 4.75 -7.90
N ARG A 242 -17.29 5.82 -7.12
CA ARG A 242 -16.26 6.87 -7.13
C ARG A 242 -15.94 7.28 -5.70
N TRP A 243 -14.75 7.81 -5.51
CA TRP A 243 -14.27 8.19 -4.19
C TRP A 243 -13.45 9.48 -4.27
N ALA A 244 -13.26 10.13 -3.13
CA ALA A 244 -12.35 11.26 -3.02
C ALA A 244 -10.89 10.78 -3.00
N ASP A 245 -10.01 11.39 -3.79
CA ASP A 245 -8.58 11.10 -3.77
C ASP A 245 -7.91 11.72 -2.55
N ASN A 246 -8.20 11.12 -1.41
CA ASN A 246 -7.65 11.47 -0.10
C ASN A 246 -7.44 10.20 0.74
N ARG A 247 -7.11 10.36 2.02
CA ARG A 247 -6.82 9.23 2.90
C ARG A 247 -8.00 8.27 3.14
N THR A 248 -9.23 8.75 3.11
CA THR A 248 -10.42 7.95 3.48
C THR A 248 -11.30 7.58 2.30
N GLY A 249 -11.13 8.25 1.17
CA GLY A 249 -12.04 8.13 0.02
C GLY A 249 -13.35 8.91 0.17
N MET A 250 -13.56 9.57 1.31
CA MET A 250 -14.79 10.33 1.59
C MET A 250 -14.55 11.83 1.54
N LEU A 251 -15.54 12.58 1.09
CA LEU A 251 -15.54 14.04 1.21
C LEU A 251 -15.94 14.44 2.64
N GLU A 252 -15.21 15.38 3.22
CA GLU A 252 -15.52 15.94 4.54
C GLU A 252 -16.67 16.97 4.50
N GLY A 253 -17.06 17.39 3.30
CA GLY A 253 -18.16 18.35 3.09
C GLY A 253 -18.20 18.87 1.65
N PRO A 254 -19.16 19.79 1.34
CA PRO A 254 -19.36 20.30 -0.03
C PRO A 254 -18.20 21.14 -0.55
N THR A 255 -17.29 21.58 0.31
CA THR A 255 -16.12 22.40 -0.04
C THR A 255 -14.81 21.63 0.08
N ASP A 256 -14.86 20.30 0.25
CA ASP A 256 -13.66 19.47 0.31
C ASP A 256 -12.87 19.61 -1.02
N PRO A 257 -11.56 19.92 -0.96
CA PRO A 257 -10.75 20.16 -2.15
C PRO A 257 -10.33 18.88 -2.87
N SER A 258 -10.64 17.69 -2.33
CA SER A 258 -10.23 16.42 -2.91
C SER A 258 -10.85 16.20 -4.28
N GLN A 259 -10.07 15.74 -5.23
CA GLN A 259 -10.58 15.29 -6.51
C GLN A 259 -11.43 14.04 -6.34
N VAL A 260 -12.58 13.97 -7.00
CA VAL A 260 -13.40 12.75 -7.07
C VAL A 260 -12.96 11.96 -8.29
N ILE A 261 -12.64 10.70 -8.07
CA ILE A 261 -12.12 9.77 -9.09
C ILE A 261 -12.84 8.41 -9.01
N ASP A 262 -12.71 7.61 -10.04
CA ASP A 262 -13.17 6.21 -10.11
C ASP A 262 -12.06 5.27 -10.62
N ASN A 263 -10.88 5.84 -10.89
CA ASN A 263 -9.69 5.15 -11.34
C ASN A 263 -8.44 5.83 -10.76
N LYS A 264 -7.49 5.03 -10.28
CA LYS A 264 -6.23 5.55 -9.74
C LYS A 264 -5.04 4.68 -10.14
N ASP A 265 -3.91 5.35 -10.38
CA ASP A 265 -2.63 4.70 -10.67
C ASP A 265 -2.16 3.82 -9.52
N LEU A 266 -1.62 2.66 -9.87
CA LEU A 266 -1.13 1.65 -8.94
C LEU A 266 0.22 1.11 -9.40
N ASN A 267 1.28 1.85 -9.09
CA ASN A 267 2.64 1.48 -9.40
C ASN A 267 3.17 0.37 -8.48
N PRO A 268 4.19 -0.40 -8.91
CA PRO A 268 4.89 -1.31 -8.02
C PRO A 268 5.35 -0.61 -6.72
N GLY A 269 5.04 -1.20 -5.57
CA GLY A 269 5.35 -0.65 -4.25
C GLY A 269 4.41 0.44 -3.76
N SER A 270 3.40 0.86 -4.54
CA SER A 270 2.40 1.80 -4.07
C SER A 270 1.16 1.10 -3.48
N SER A 271 0.48 1.80 -2.58
CA SER A 271 -0.80 1.35 -2.03
C SER A 271 -1.69 2.53 -1.68
N PHE A 272 -2.97 2.33 -1.74
CA PHE A 272 -3.97 3.28 -1.27
C PHE A 272 -5.23 2.54 -0.83
N GLY A 273 -6.09 3.23 -0.09
CA GLY A 273 -7.40 2.71 0.25
C GLY A 273 -8.44 3.82 0.23
N PHE A 274 -9.69 3.40 0.12
CA PHE A 274 -10.83 4.31 0.10
C PHE A 274 -12.10 3.58 0.55
N GLN A 275 -13.08 4.35 0.97
CA GLN A 275 -14.39 3.81 1.33
C GLN A 275 -15.47 4.33 0.39
N VAL A 276 -16.40 3.45 0.04
CA VAL A 276 -17.63 3.74 -0.72
C VAL A 276 -18.84 3.09 -0.05
N LEU A 277 -20.02 3.62 -0.30
CA LEU A 277 -21.26 2.91 0.02
C LEU A 277 -21.64 2.02 -1.16
N ALA A 278 -21.77 0.72 -0.91
CA ALA A 278 -22.05 -0.26 -1.95
C ALA A 278 -23.37 0.08 -2.67
N GLY A 279 -23.29 0.32 -3.98
CA GLY A 279 -24.44 0.62 -4.84
C GLY A 279 -25.02 2.01 -4.68
N GLU A 280 -24.34 2.95 -4.00
CA GLU A 280 -24.84 4.31 -3.81
C GLU A 280 -25.09 5.01 -5.16
N GLY A 281 -26.35 5.45 -5.38
CA GLY A 281 -26.78 6.14 -6.59
C GLY A 281 -26.91 5.26 -7.82
N VAL A 282 -26.56 3.97 -7.77
CA VAL A 282 -26.56 3.05 -8.93
C VAL A 282 -27.30 1.74 -8.66
N GLY A 283 -27.52 1.38 -7.39
CA GLY A 283 -28.26 0.20 -6.99
C GLY A 283 -27.45 -1.10 -6.92
N PRO A 284 -28.11 -2.21 -6.56
CA PRO A 284 -27.48 -3.52 -6.49
C PRO A 284 -27.20 -4.08 -7.89
N GLY A 285 -26.18 -4.94 -8.03
CA GLY A 285 -25.78 -5.53 -9.30
C GLY A 285 -24.40 -6.13 -9.27
N ALA A 286 -23.98 -6.72 -10.38
CA ALA A 286 -22.61 -7.20 -10.57
C ALA A 286 -21.78 -6.10 -11.27
N TRP A 287 -20.93 -5.44 -10.51
CA TRP A 287 -20.08 -4.36 -10.97
C TRP A 287 -18.66 -4.88 -11.22
N MET A 288 -18.01 -4.39 -12.27
CA MET A 288 -16.63 -4.81 -12.54
C MET A 288 -15.63 -3.96 -11.77
N TYR A 289 -14.55 -4.56 -11.31
CA TYR A 289 -13.30 -3.88 -10.96
C TYR A 289 -12.17 -4.44 -11.81
N HIS A 290 -11.24 -3.60 -12.26
CA HIS A 290 -10.18 -4.07 -13.15
C HIS A 290 -8.99 -3.08 -13.25
N CYS A 291 -7.88 -3.57 -13.81
CA CYS A 291 -6.83 -2.71 -14.32
C CYS A 291 -7.32 -1.99 -15.58
N HIS A 292 -7.13 -0.68 -15.69
CA HIS A 292 -7.56 0.08 -16.88
C HIS A 292 -6.45 0.19 -17.95
N VAL A 293 -5.31 -0.48 -17.76
CA VAL A 293 -4.37 -0.76 -18.85
C VAL A 293 -4.99 -1.85 -19.71
N GLN A 294 -5.36 -1.53 -20.95
CA GLN A 294 -6.26 -2.33 -21.78
C GLN A 294 -5.83 -3.80 -21.92
N ASN A 295 -4.57 -4.04 -22.31
CA ASN A 295 -4.08 -5.40 -22.46
C ASN A 295 -4.03 -6.17 -21.13
N HIS A 296 -3.94 -5.50 -19.98
CA HIS A 296 -3.98 -6.15 -18.67
C HIS A 296 -5.40 -6.62 -18.34
N SER A 297 -6.41 -5.78 -18.56
CA SER A 297 -7.80 -6.16 -18.35
C SER A 297 -8.24 -7.27 -19.30
N GLU A 298 -7.84 -7.19 -20.58
CA GLU A 298 -8.15 -8.21 -21.60
C GLU A 298 -7.50 -9.56 -21.31
N THR A 299 -6.33 -9.57 -20.65
CA THR A 299 -5.63 -10.80 -20.27
C THR A 299 -6.03 -11.34 -18.90
N GLY A 300 -7.04 -10.75 -18.25
CA GLY A 300 -7.66 -11.31 -17.07
C GLY A 300 -7.45 -10.54 -15.77
N MET A 301 -6.91 -9.31 -15.82
CA MET A 301 -6.84 -8.45 -14.63
C MET A 301 -8.17 -7.72 -14.39
N SER A 302 -9.24 -8.47 -14.21
CA SER A 302 -10.59 -8.01 -13.92
C SER A 302 -11.30 -8.95 -12.97
N GLY A 303 -12.29 -8.44 -12.24
CA GLY A 303 -13.09 -9.20 -11.29
C GLY A 303 -14.46 -8.56 -11.08
N ILE A 304 -15.28 -9.17 -10.23
CA ILE A 304 -16.63 -8.71 -9.93
C ILE A 304 -16.75 -8.25 -8.48
N PHE A 305 -17.33 -7.08 -8.32
CA PHE A 305 -17.89 -6.57 -7.08
C PHE A 305 -19.43 -6.78 -7.13
N LEU A 306 -19.92 -7.77 -6.41
CA LEU A 306 -21.35 -8.05 -6.30
C LEU A 306 -21.96 -7.20 -5.18
N VAL A 307 -22.78 -6.25 -5.55
CA VAL A 307 -23.64 -5.55 -4.61
C VAL A 307 -24.99 -6.27 -4.56
N ARG A 308 -25.24 -6.99 -3.48
CA ARG A 308 -26.51 -7.68 -3.21
C ARG A 308 -27.63 -6.67 -2.88
N ALA A 309 -28.88 -7.10 -2.95
CA ALA A 309 -29.98 -6.32 -2.42
C ALA A 309 -29.77 -6.05 -0.90
N ALA A 310 -30.48 -5.09 -0.33
CA ALA A 310 -30.34 -4.71 1.08
C ALA A 310 -30.64 -5.86 2.06
N ASP A 311 -31.50 -6.79 1.68
CA ASP A 311 -31.83 -8.02 2.41
C ASP A 311 -30.83 -9.16 2.18
N GLY A 312 -29.77 -8.94 1.38
CA GLY A 312 -28.78 -9.93 1.01
C GLY A 312 -29.14 -10.80 -0.19
N GLY A 313 -30.32 -10.58 -0.79
CA GLY A 313 -30.78 -11.32 -1.97
C GLY A 313 -29.91 -11.05 -3.21
N MET A 314 -29.92 -12.00 -4.16
CA MET A 314 -29.25 -11.85 -5.45
C MET A 314 -30.03 -10.85 -6.32
N PRO A 315 -29.42 -9.78 -6.83
CA PRO A 315 -30.11 -8.83 -7.71
C PRO A 315 -30.50 -9.48 -9.05
N PRO A 316 -31.61 -9.05 -9.67
CA PRO A 316 -31.98 -9.52 -10.99
C PRO A 316 -30.83 -9.33 -12.00
N GLY A 317 -30.54 -10.36 -12.79
CA GLY A 317 -29.50 -10.35 -13.83
C GLY A 317 -28.06 -10.43 -13.31
N ALA A 318 -27.83 -10.40 -11.98
CA ALA A 318 -26.46 -10.46 -11.44
C ALA A 318 -25.83 -11.84 -11.61
N GLN A 319 -26.61 -12.91 -11.42
CA GLN A 319 -26.10 -14.27 -11.62
C GLN A 319 -25.70 -14.49 -13.09
N GLU A 320 -26.53 -14.08 -14.02
CA GLU A 320 -26.24 -14.17 -15.46
C GLU A 320 -25.00 -13.33 -15.85
N ALA A 321 -24.79 -12.19 -15.21
CA ALA A 321 -23.59 -11.37 -15.42
C ALA A 321 -22.33 -12.09 -14.91
N ILE A 322 -22.41 -12.72 -13.73
CA ILE A 322 -21.31 -13.53 -13.16
C ILE A 322 -21.02 -14.74 -14.07
N ASP A 323 -22.06 -15.40 -14.56
CA ASP A 323 -21.90 -16.57 -15.43
C ASP A 323 -21.28 -16.18 -16.78
N ARG A 324 -21.69 -15.03 -17.37
CA ARG A 324 -21.04 -14.47 -18.55
C ARG A 324 -19.57 -14.13 -18.31
N PHE A 325 -19.25 -13.50 -17.17
CA PHE A 325 -17.86 -13.19 -16.81
C PHE A 325 -17.01 -14.47 -16.68
N ARG A 326 -17.56 -15.51 -16.06
CA ARG A 326 -16.87 -16.81 -15.92
C ARG A 326 -16.73 -17.59 -17.21
N GLY A 327 -17.70 -17.45 -18.12
CA GLY A 327 -17.70 -18.10 -19.44
C GLY A 327 -16.97 -17.33 -20.53
N HIS A 328 -16.58 -16.08 -20.26
CA HIS A 328 -15.84 -15.27 -21.23
C HIS A 328 -14.39 -15.75 -21.35
N ALA A 329 -13.91 -15.92 -22.60
CA ALA A 329 -12.49 -16.19 -22.83
C ALA A 329 -11.69 -14.88 -22.58
N HIS A 330 -11.22 -14.71 -21.37
CA HIS A 330 -10.29 -13.64 -21.04
C HIS A 330 -8.97 -13.97 -21.75
N GLY A 331 -8.65 -13.30 -22.85
CA GLY A 331 -7.52 -13.36 -23.74
C GLY A 331 -6.73 -14.67 -23.69
N GLY A 332 -6.56 -15.34 -24.81
CA GLY A 332 -5.93 -16.65 -24.85
C GLY A 332 -4.68 -16.71 -23.96
N ALA A 333 -4.57 -17.79 -23.21
CA ALA A 333 -3.57 -18.04 -22.18
C ALA A 333 -2.27 -17.27 -22.42
N VAL A 334 -2.09 -16.15 -21.72
CA VAL A 334 -0.73 -15.67 -21.49
C VAL A 334 -0.10 -16.80 -20.72
N ALA A 335 0.79 -17.54 -21.40
CA ALA A 335 1.61 -18.54 -20.74
C ALA A 335 2.11 -17.87 -19.45
N GLN A 336 1.75 -18.43 -18.30
CA GLN A 336 2.31 -18.00 -17.03
C GLN A 336 3.79 -17.86 -17.30
N THR A 337 4.34 -16.65 -17.20
CA THR A 337 5.77 -16.46 -17.33
C THR A 337 6.35 -17.48 -16.35
N PRO A 338 7.09 -18.49 -16.82
CA PRO A 338 7.58 -19.49 -15.90
C PRO A 338 8.33 -18.72 -14.83
N ALA A 339 7.96 -18.96 -13.57
CA ALA A 339 8.68 -18.39 -12.44
C ALA A 339 10.16 -18.59 -12.72
N PRO A 340 11.03 -17.59 -12.51
CA PRO A 340 12.44 -17.72 -12.84
C PRO A 340 12.94 -19.06 -12.34
N THR A 341 13.41 -19.87 -13.29
CA THR A 341 13.92 -21.19 -13.02
C THR A 341 15.05 -21.07 -12.01
N ALA A 342 15.01 -21.93 -11.01
CA ALA A 342 15.98 -22.20 -9.98
C ALA A 342 17.24 -21.33 -9.99
N ASP A 343 17.45 -20.68 -8.86
CA ASP A 343 18.68 -20.07 -8.41
C ASP A 343 19.88 -20.98 -8.78
N PRO A 344 20.81 -20.57 -9.65
CA PRO A 344 22.07 -21.26 -9.74
C PRO A 344 22.80 -21.02 -8.42
N ALA A 345 23.10 -22.09 -7.71
CA ALA A 345 23.82 -22.08 -6.46
C ALA A 345 25.01 -21.11 -6.50
N GLY A 346 24.93 -20.07 -5.68
CA GLY A 346 26.08 -19.37 -5.11
C GLY A 346 27.11 -18.77 -6.08
N GLU A 347 26.80 -17.67 -6.76
CA GLU A 347 27.86 -16.76 -7.19
C GLU A 347 27.97 -15.60 -6.18
N GLN A 348 29.04 -15.67 -5.41
CA GLN A 348 29.50 -14.58 -4.57
C GLN A 348 29.95 -13.42 -5.48
N HIS A 349 29.19 -12.32 -5.49
CA HIS A 349 29.67 -11.07 -6.03
C HIS A 349 30.79 -10.52 -5.15
N GLN A 350 32.03 -10.77 -5.57
CA GLN A 350 33.19 -10.07 -5.02
C GLN A 350 33.15 -8.61 -5.52
N HIS A 351 32.87 -7.69 -4.61
CA HIS A 351 33.16 -6.28 -4.85
C HIS A 351 34.67 -6.05 -4.91
N SER A 352 35.17 -5.77 -6.08
CA SER A 352 36.54 -5.26 -6.23
C SER A 352 36.55 -3.76 -5.88
N PRO A 353 37.46 -3.30 -5.04
CA PRO A 353 37.64 -1.87 -4.79
C PRO A 353 38.34 -1.23 -5.98
N SER A 354 37.68 -0.30 -6.64
CA SER A 354 38.31 0.59 -7.62
C SER A 354 39.17 1.64 -6.89
N ARG A 355 40.39 1.80 -7.34
CA ARG A 355 41.37 2.82 -6.96
C ARG A 355 40.93 4.23 -7.37
#